data_88b6949910862995e6bd9544dc341dbe
#
_entry.id   88b6949910862995e6bd9544dc341dbe
#
_cell.length_a   1.000
_cell.length_b   1.000
_cell.length_c   1.000
_cell.angle_alpha   90.00
_cell.angle_beta   90.00
_cell.angle_gamma   90.00
#
_symmetry.space_group_name_H-M   'P 1'
#
loop_
_entity.id
_entity.type
_entity.pdbx_description
1 polymer ?
#
loop_
_entity_poly.entity_id
_entity_poly.type
_entity_poly.pdbx_seq_one_letter_code
_entity_poly.pdbx_strand_id
1 'polypeptide(L)'
;MKRKKSFLKKITLLFVLFLITYVGHTFATNDAVRLQGFGIIKQEEHHIASDKYGWELMIVNRDNYIPDDYEMDLMELSNGQKIDSRIYPYLQEMFDDARNAGVYPFVRDGYRTAEEQQQILDDKITAYRSEGYTKHMAEETAMEWVALPGTSEHQLGLAVDINADTSKCSRDDVYNWLLENSYKYGFIQRYPSGKTSITGVANEPWHYRYVGKKAAEEIHQSGMCLEEYVENLK
;
A
#
# COMPACT_ATOMS: atom_id res chain seq x y z
N MET A 1 54.19 27.60 47.56
CA MET A 1 53.58 27.70 46.24
C MET A 1 53.04 26.38 45.67
N LYS A 2 53.56 25.21 45.98
CA LYS A 2 53.09 23.90 45.41
C LYS A 2 51.66 23.45 45.84
N ARG A 3 51.23 23.78 47.07
CA ARG A 3 49.90 23.37 47.58
C ARG A 3 48.69 24.08 46.93
N LYS A 4 48.82 25.36 46.53
CA LYS A 4 47.76 26.12 45.86
C LYS A 4 47.47 25.61 44.43
N LYS A 5 48.53 25.18 43.71
CA LYS A 5 48.38 24.63 42.34
C LYS A 5 47.60 23.26 42.29
N SER A 6 47.77 22.42 43.35
CA SER A 6 47.09 21.15 43.48
C SER A 6 45.60 21.32 43.78
N PHE A 7 45.26 22.32 44.59
CA PHE A 7 43.86 22.62 44.94
C PHE A 7 43.11 23.21 43.76
N LEU A 8 43.72 24.11 42.98
CA LEU A 8 43.08 24.63 41.76
C LEU A 8 42.84 23.54 40.70
N LYS A 9 43.78 22.60 40.52
CA LYS A 9 43.60 21.47 39.59
C LYS A 9 42.45 20.53 40.00
N LYS A 10 42.23 20.32 41.29
CA LYS A 10 41.09 19.51 41.78
C LYS A 10 39.76 20.22 41.62
N ILE A 11 39.69 21.54 41.77
CA ILE A 11 38.48 22.32 41.53
C ILE A 11 38.18 22.36 40.03
N THR A 12 39.15 22.51 39.16
CA THR A 12 38.96 22.49 37.70
C THR A 12 38.44 21.10 37.20
N LEU A 13 38.99 20.00 37.79
CA LEU A 13 38.57 18.65 37.45
C LEU A 13 37.11 18.36 37.89
N LEU A 14 36.74 18.84 39.08
CA LEU A 14 35.35 18.73 39.58
C LEU A 14 34.37 19.56 38.74
N PHE A 15 34.76 20.74 38.28
CA PHE A 15 33.94 21.57 37.41
C PHE A 15 33.73 20.93 36.00
N VAL A 16 34.77 20.33 35.44
CA VAL A 16 34.69 19.61 34.17
C VAL A 16 33.81 18.36 34.30
N LEU A 17 33.94 17.60 35.38
CA LEU A 17 33.06 16.46 35.64
C LEU A 17 31.58 16.87 35.85
N PHE A 18 31.34 18.00 36.53
CA PHE A 18 29.99 18.54 36.72
C PHE A 18 29.41 19.05 35.41
N LEU A 19 30.22 19.67 34.53
CA LEU A 19 29.76 20.09 33.20
C LEU A 19 29.43 18.90 32.29
N ILE A 20 30.23 17.83 32.34
CA ILE A 20 29.99 16.62 31.55
C ILE A 20 28.72 15.91 32.01
N THR A 21 28.47 15.82 33.32
CA THR A 21 27.22 15.23 33.85
C THR A 21 26.02 16.13 33.59
N TYR A 22 26.15 17.45 33.66
CA TYR A 22 25.08 18.39 33.35
C TYR A 22 24.74 18.42 31.86
N VAL A 23 25.75 18.43 30.98
CA VAL A 23 25.54 18.33 29.53
C VAL A 23 24.93 16.95 29.15
N GLY A 24 25.43 15.86 29.76
CA GLY A 24 24.86 14.53 29.57
C GLY A 24 23.41 14.44 30.04
N HIS A 25 23.09 15.08 31.17
CA HIS A 25 21.72 15.11 31.70
C HIS A 25 20.77 15.99 30.85
N THR A 26 21.26 17.13 30.34
CA THR A 26 20.47 18.00 29.44
C THR A 26 20.25 17.35 28.07
N PHE A 27 21.23 16.59 27.54
CA PHE A 27 21.03 15.80 26.34
C PHE A 27 20.01 14.68 26.57
N ALA A 28 20.10 13.92 27.65
CA ALA A 28 19.16 12.86 27.99
C ALA A 28 17.74 13.40 28.29
N THR A 29 17.62 14.57 28.95
CA THR A 29 16.33 15.22 29.20
C THR A 29 15.74 15.88 27.95
N ASN A 30 16.58 16.41 27.04
CA ASN A 30 16.11 16.95 25.76
C ASN A 30 15.63 15.86 24.81
N ASP A 31 16.28 14.70 24.80
CA ASP A 31 15.78 13.55 24.03
C ASP A 31 14.49 12.96 24.65
N ALA A 32 14.39 12.89 25.97
CA ALA A 32 13.16 12.49 26.65
C ALA A 32 12.02 13.51 26.47
N VAL A 33 12.33 14.82 26.47
CA VAL A 33 11.35 15.88 26.21
C VAL A 33 10.99 15.94 24.71
N ARG A 34 11.93 15.60 23.80
CA ARG A 34 11.64 15.47 22.38
C ARG A 34 10.74 14.28 22.07
N LEU A 35 10.90 13.17 22.84
CA LEU A 35 10.02 11.99 22.73
C LEU A 35 8.64 12.20 23.41
N GLN A 36 8.54 13.14 24.40
CA GLN A 36 7.27 13.53 25.02
C GLN A 36 6.52 14.63 24.23
N GLY A 37 7.17 15.34 23.33
CA GLY A 37 6.57 16.36 22.46
C GLY A 37 6.00 15.78 21.16
N PHE A 38 6.36 14.57 20.79
CA PHE A 38 5.56 13.76 19.89
C PHE A 38 4.39 13.25 20.71
N GLY A 39 3.22 13.89 20.51
CA GLY A 39 1.97 13.37 21.05
C GLY A 39 1.97 11.87 20.86
N ILE A 40 1.47 11.16 21.87
CA ILE A 40 1.21 9.72 21.82
C ILE A 40 0.66 9.47 20.42
N ILE A 41 1.52 9.00 19.48
CA ILE A 41 1.04 8.31 18.31
C ILE A 41 0.32 7.14 18.96
N LYS A 42 -1.02 7.22 19.04
CA LYS A 42 -1.81 6.04 19.27
C LYS A 42 -1.18 5.05 18.31
N GLN A 43 -0.52 4.01 18.82
CA GLN A 43 -0.22 2.85 18.01
C GLN A 43 -1.61 2.42 17.54
N GLU A 44 -1.96 2.78 16.31
CA GLU A 44 -3.11 2.20 15.68
C GLU A 44 -2.79 0.72 15.69
N GLU A 45 -3.62 -0.06 16.36
CA GLU A 45 -3.51 -1.51 16.35
C GLU A 45 -3.76 -1.92 14.90
N HIS A 46 -2.68 -2.08 14.14
CA HIS A 46 -2.75 -2.60 12.79
C HIS A 46 -3.21 -4.06 12.88
N HIS A 47 -4.29 -4.35 12.22
CA HIS A 47 -4.74 -5.72 12.09
C HIS A 47 -3.89 -6.43 11.03
N ILE A 48 -3.56 -7.70 11.28
CA ILE A 48 -2.96 -8.54 10.26
C ILE A 48 -4.10 -9.13 9.42
N ALA A 49 -3.96 -9.03 8.10
CA ALA A 49 -4.92 -9.56 7.16
C ALA A 49 -5.10 -11.08 7.36
N SER A 50 -6.33 -11.54 7.27
CA SER A 50 -6.68 -12.94 7.56
C SER A 50 -7.16 -13.64 6.30
N ASP A 51 -6.72 -14.87 6.11
CA ASP A 51 -7.16 -15.81 5.07
C ASP A 51 -8.35 -16.68 5.51
N LYS A 52 -9.04 -16.31 6.57
CA LYS A 52 -10.18 -17.06 7.14
C LYS A 52 -11.21 -17.53 6.10
N TYR A 53 -11.41 -16.73 5.07
CA TYR A 53 -12.35 -17.02 3.98
C TYR A 53 -11.67 -17.46 2.68
N GLY A 54 -10.39 -17.83 2.75
CA GLY A 54 -9.54 -18.20 1.63
C GLY A 54 -8.57 -17.08 1.24
N TRP A 55 -7.47 -17.47 0.62
CA TRP A 55 -6.41 -16.55 0.18
C TRP A 55 -6.90 -15.49 -0.82
N GLU A 56 -7.92 -15.83 -1.61
CA GLU A 56 -8.54 -14.93 -2.59
C GLU A 56 -9.26 -13.76 -1.92
N LEU A 57 -9.80 -13.96 -0.72
CA LEU A 57 -10.63 -13.00 -0.01
C LEU A 57 -9.89 -12.27 1.11
N MET A 58 -8.57 -12.46 1.21
CA MET A 58 -7.75 -11.70 2.16
C MET A 58 -7.87 -10.21 1.87
N ILE A 59 -8.35 -9.44 2.84
CA ILE A 59 -8.42 -7.97 2.75
C ILE A 59 -7.10 -7.39 3.21
N VAL A 60 -6.43 -6.71 2.30
CA VAL A 60 -5.25 -5.89 2.56
C VAL A 60 -5.59 -4.44 2.24
N ASN A 61 -5.45 -3.57 3.22
CA ASN A 61 -5.73 -2.13 3.11
C ASN A 61 -5.03 -1.40 4.28
N ARG A 62 -5.28 -0.08 4.45
CA ARG A 62 -4.65 0.73 5.49
C ARG A 62 -4.81 0.18 6.92
N ASP A 63 -5.85 -0.60 7.20
CA ASP A 63 -6.17 -1.13 8.52
C ASP A 63 -5.71 -2.60 8.68
N ASN A 64 -5.45 -3.30 7.56
CA ASN A 64 -5.10 -4.71 7.52
C ASN A 64 -3.80 -4.91 6.74
N TYR A 65 -2.74 -5.26 7.46
CA TYR A 65 -1.40 -5.46 6.90
C TYR A 65 -1.21 -6.90 6.41
N ILE A 66 -0.41 -7.05 5.36
CA ILE A 66 0.01 -8.36 4.85
C ILE A 66 0.74 -9.11 5.97
N PRO A 67 0.43 -10.41 6.22
CA PRO A 67 1.19 -11.24 7.16
C PRO A 67 2.67 -11.30 6.79
N ASP A 68 3.56 -11.27 7.79
CA ASP A 68 5.01 -11.35 7.57
C ASP A 68 5.45 -12.67 6.92
N ASP A 69 4.66 -13.74 7.10
CA ASP A 69 4.87 -15.08 6.54
C ASP A 69 4.05 -15.34 5.27
N TYR A 70 3.50 -14.30 4.64
CA TYR A 70 2.77 -14.46 3.39
C TYR A 70 3.70 -14.87 2.25
N GLU A 71 3.46 -16.04 1.70
CA GLU A 71 4.22 -16.61 0.59
C GLU A 71 3.36 -16.73 -0.68
N MET A 72 3.97 -16.51 -1.84
CA MET A 72 3.36 -16.68 -3.15
C MET A 72 4.40 -17.15 -4.18
N ASP A 73 3.93 -17.87 -5.18
CA ASP A 73 4.73 -18.19 -6.36
C ASP A 73 4.47 -17.13 -7.44
N LEU A 74 5.51 -16.36 -7.77
CA LEU A 74 5.41 -15.34 -8.79
C LEU A 74 5.66 -15.91 -10.19
N MET A 75 4.79 -15.56 -11.11
CA MET A 75 4.94 -15.81 -12.55
C MET A 75 5.21 -14.50 -13.28
N GLU A 76 6.22 -14.50 -14.15
CA GLU A 76 6.55 -13.36 -14.99
C GLU A 76 5.75 -13.42 -16.30
N LEU A 77 5.08 -12.33 -16.62
CA LEU A 77 4.35 -12.12 -17.87
C LEU A 77 5.30 -11.70 -19.00
N SER A 78 4.85 -11.82 -20.25
CA SER A 78 5.65 -11.50 -21.44
C SER A 78 6.18 -10.06 -21.50
N ASN A 79 5.59 -9.14 -20.74
CA ASN A 79 6.00 -7.74 -20.64
C ASN A 79 6.85 -7.42 -19.40
N GLY A 80 7.30 -8.47 -18.68
CA GLY A 80 8.14 -8.35 -17.48
C GLY A 80 7.40 -8.07 -16.17
N GLN A 81 6.08 -7.87 -16.22
CA GLN A 81 5.28 -7.75 -15.01
C GLN A 81 5.14 -9.11 -14.33
N LYS A 82 4.99 -9.13 -13.01
CA LYS A 82 4.83 -10.36 -12.24
C LYS A 82 3.48 -10.40 -11.55
N ILE A 83 2.93 -11.58 -11.38
CA ILE A 83 1.69 -11.85 -10.68
C ILE A 83 1.81 -13.16 -9.89
N ASP A 84 0.91 -13.41 -8.95
CA ASP A 84 0.77 -14.73 -8.36
C ASP A 84 0.39 -15.75 -9.44
N SER A 85 1.12 -16.87 -9.50
CA SER A 85 0.93 -17.89 -10.53
C SER A 85 -0.49 -18.48 -10.55
N ARG A 86 -1.15 -18.49 -9.39
CA ARG A 86 -2.51 -19.03 -9.23
C ARG A 86 -3.57 -18.24 -10.02
N ILE A 87 -3.37 -16.93 -10.22
CA ILE A 87 -4.34 -16.09 -10.94
C ILE A 87 -4.09 -16.06 -12.45
N TYR A 88 -2.91 -16.51 -12.91
CA TYR A 88 -2.53 -16.43 -14.33
C TYR A 88 -3.53 -17.08 -15.30
N PRO A 89 -4.05 -18.30 -15.06
CA PRO A 89 -4.98 -18.93 -16.01
C PRO A 89 -6.26 -18.09 -16.23
N TYR A 90 -6.75 -17.47 -15.18
CA TYR A 90 -7.95 -16.62 -15.22
C TYR A 90 -7.69 -15.28 -15.89
N LEU A 91 -6.53 -14.69 -15.65
CA LEU A 91 -6.11 -13.45 -16.31
C LEU A 91 -5.90 -13.68 -17.81
N GLN A 92 -5.31 -14.81 -18.19
CA GLN A 92 -5.09 -15.18 -19.59
C GLN A 92 -6.42 -15.41 -20.30
N GLU A 93 -7.35 -16.17 -19.71
CA GLU A 93 -8.70 -16.40 -20.24
C GLU A 93 -9.43 -15.06 -20.46
N MET A 94 -9.41 -14.18 -19.46
CA MET A 94 -10.01 -12.84 -19.54
C MET A 94 -9.43 -12.01 -20.70
N PHE A 95 -8.12 -12.02 -20.87
CA PHE A 95 -7.47 -11.23 -21.92
C PHE A 95 -7.66 -11.83 -23.30
N ASP A 96 -7.77 -13.16 -23.42
CA ASP A 96 -8.07 -13.82 -24.69
C ASP A 96 -9.48 -13.48 -25.16
N ASP A 97 -10.48 -13.51 -24.28
CA ASP A 97 -11.83 -13.15 -24.59
C ASP A 97 -12.00 -11.65 -24.88
N ALA A 98 -11.27 -10.78 -24.16
CA ALA A 98 -11.23 -9.37 -24.52
C ALA A 98 -10.68 -9.13 -25.94
N ARG A 99 -9.58 -9.81 -26.30
CA ARG A 99 -9.02 -9.74 -27.66
C ARG A 99 -9.97 -10.27 -28.73
N ASN A 100 -10.68 -11.34 -28.45
CA ASN A 100 -11.73 -11.87 -29.34
C ASN A 100 -12.89 -10.87 -29.54
N ALA A 101 -13.15 -10.01 -28.54
CA ALA A 101 -14.11 -8.91 -28.64
C ALA A 101 -13.53 -7.63 -29.27
N GLY A 102 -12.27 -7.63 -29.75
CA GLY A 102 -11.61 -6.48 -30.33
C GLY A 102 -11.04 -5.48 -29.32
N VAL A 103 -10.94 -5.88 -28.04
CA VAL A 103 -10.39 -5.08 -26.95
C VAL A 103 -9.03 -5.64 -26.57
N TYR A 104 -8.02 -4.77 -26.39
CA TYR A 104 -6.63 -5.18 -26.23
C TYR A 104 -6.03 -4.72 -24.90
N PRO A 105 -6.38 -5.40 -23.79
CA PRO A 105 -5.81 -5.10 -22.47
C PRO A 105 -4.37 -5.62 -22.36
N PHE A 106 -3.60 -4.98 -21.47
CA PHE A 106 -2.33 -5.50 -20.96
C PHE A 106 -2.15 -5.13 -19.49
N VAL A 107 -1.39 -5.91 -18.75
CA VAL A 107 -1.01 -5.58 -17.37
C VAL A 107 0.01 -4.46 -17.40
N ARG A 108 -0.39 -3.30 -16.92
CA ARG A 108 0.48 -2.13 -16.77
C ARG A 108 1.40 -2.27 -15.56
N ASP A 109 0.84 -2.81 -14.47
CA ASP A 109 1.51 -3.01 -13.20
C ASP A 109 0.95 -4.24 -12.49
N GLY A 110 1.81 -5.08 -11.95
CA GLY A 110 1.47 -6.32 -11.27
C GLY A 110 1.98 -6.35 -9.85
N TYR A 111 2.73 -7.41 -9.47
CA TYR A 111 3.37 -7.51 -8.17
C TYR A 111 4.41 -6.39 -7.96
N ARG A 112 4.44 -5.87 -6.75
CA ARG A 112 5.43 -4.90 -6.27
C ARG A 112 6.03 -5.38 -4.94
N THR A 113 7.33 -5.15 -4.76
CA THR A 113 7.95 -5.29 -3.43
C THR A 113 7.54 -4.13 -2.51
N ALA A 114 7.84 -4.26 -1.22
CA ALA A 114 7.60 -3.18 -0.25
C ALA A 114 8.43 -1.92 -0.59
N GLU A 115 9.66 -2.11 -1.09
CA GLU A 115 10.55 -1.02 -1.50
C GLU A 115 10.02 -0.28 -2.73
N GLU A 116 9.52 -1.01 -3.73
CA GLU A 116 8.89 -0.42 -4.92
C GLU A 116 7.63 0.35 -4.54
N GLN A 117 6.81 -0.19 -3.64
CA GLN A 117 5.61 0.48 -3.13
C GLN A 117 5.96 1.77 -2.39
N GLN A 118 7.03 1.76 -1.56
CA GLN A 118 7.51 2.97 -0.87
C GLN A 118 7.98 4.02 -1.87
N GLN A 119 8.72 3.61 -2.91
CA GLN A 119 9.21 4.55 -3.92
C GLN A 119 8.05 5.23 -4.66
N ILE A 120 6.99 4.48 -5.02
CA ILE A 120 5.79 5.03 -5.67
C ILE A 120 5.10 6.06 -4.77
N LEU A 121 5.01 5.78 -3.47
CA LEU A 121 4.45 6.71 -2.50
C LEU A 121 5.29 7.98 -2.37
N ASP A 122 6.60 7.84 -2.25
CA ASP A 122 7.54 8.97 -2.14
C ASP A 122 7.51 9.86 -3.39
N ASP A 123 7.44 9.26 -4.58
CA ASP A 123 7.30 9.97 -5.85
C ASP A 123 5.97 10.74 -5.90
N LYS A 124 4.88 10.13 -5.44
CA LYS A 124 3.56 10.77 -5.39
C LYS A 124 3.53 11.96 -4.43
N ILE A 125 4.11 11.80 -3.22
CA ILE A 125 4.27 12.88 -2.24
C ILE A 125 5.11 14.02 -2.84
N THR A 126 6.22 13.69 -3.50
CA THR A 126 7.09 14.66 -4.15
C THR A 126 6.36 15.45 -5.24
N ALA A 127 5.52 14.79 -6.04
CA ALA A 127 4.70 15.43 -7.04
C ALA A 127 3.75 16.47 -6.42
N TYR A 128 2.99 16.11 -5.38
CA TYR A 128 2.11 17.06 -4.68
C TYR A 128 2.88 18.19 -3.99
N ARG A 129 4.08 17.90 -3.44
CA ARG A 129 4.97 18.95 -2.90
C ARG A 129 5.38 19.96 -3.97
N SER A 130 5.65 19.50 -5.19
CA SER A 130 5.99 20.38 -6.33
C SER A 130 4.81 21.22 -6.82
N GLU A 131 3.58 20.78 -6.57
CA GLU A 131 2.33 21.51 -6.82
C GLU A 131 2.00 22.54 -5.73
N GLY A 132 2.83 22.60 -4.66
CA GLY A 132 2.68 23.60 -3.58
C GLY A 132 1.94 23.11 -2.33
N TYR A 133 1.61 21.84 -2.24
CA TYR A 133 1.03 21.27 -1.03
C TYR A 133 2.01 21.33 0.15
N THR A 134 1.51 21.54 1.37
CA THR A 134 2.34 21.33 2.57
C THR A 134 2.75 19.88 2.68
N LYS A 135 3.79 19.56 3.48
CA LYS A 135 4.24 18.17 3.65
C LYS A 135 3.08 17.26 4.08
N HIS A 136 2.36 17.65 5.11
CA HIS A 136 1.22 16.89 5.65
C HIS A 136 0.11 16.68 4.61
N MET A 137 -0.31 17.74 3.91
CA MET A 137 -1.33 17.61 2.86
C MET A 137 -0.87 16.73 1.71
N ALA A 138 0.41 16.80 1.32
CA ALA A 138 0.95 15.97 0.26
C ALA A 138 0.95 14.48 0.65
N GLU A 139 1.32 14.16 1.90
CA GLU A 139 1.28 12.81 2.47
C GLU A 139 -0.16 12.28 2.51
N GLU A 140 -1.11 13.03 3.08
CA GLU A 140 -2.51 12.65 3.15
C GLU A 140 -3.12 12.42 1.76
N THR A 141 -2.92 13.38 0.83
CA THR A 141 -3.47 13.27 -0.53
C THR A 141 -2.84 12.14 -1.31
N ALA A 142 -1.53 11.87 -1.12
CA ALA A 142 -0.87 10.75 -1.76
C ALA A 142 -1.45 9.40 -1.33
N MET A 143 -1.76 9.24 -0.04
CA MET A 143 -2.35 8.02 0.52
C MET A 143 -3.81 7.76 0.12
N GLU A 144 -4.48 8.70 -0.52
CA GLU A 144 -5.78 8.45 -1.17
C GLU A 144 -5.64 7.67 -2.48
N TRP A 145 -4.44 7.61 -3.06
CA TRP A 145 -4.14 7.00 -4.35
C TRP A 145 -3.11 5.87 -4.26
N VAL A 146 -2.25 5.92 -3.27
CA VAL A 146 -1.12 4.98 -3.13
C VAL A 146 -1.12 4.43 -1.71
N ALA A 147 -1.27 3.12 -1.61
CA ALA A 147 -1.22 2.41 -0.33
C ALA A 147 0.18 2.48 0.30
N LEU A 148 0.25 2.40 1.62
CA LEU A 148 1.50 2.24 2.36
C LEU A 148 2.14 0.86 2.06
N PRO A 149 3.46 0.72 2.18
CA PRO A 149 4.10 -0.59 2.19
C PRO A 149 3.46 -1.52 3.23
N GLY A 150 3.23 -2.78 2.85
CA GLY A 150 2.54 -3.76 3.69
C GLY A 150 1.00 -3.67 3.63
N THR A 151 0.43 -2.68 2.92
CA THR A 151 -1.03 -2.50 2.79
C THR A 151 -1.53 -2.45 1.34
N SER A 152 -0.65 -2.74 0.38
CA SER A 152 -0.96 -2.76 -1.05
C SER A 152 -1.28 -4.17 -1.53
N GLU A 153 -2.40 -4.34 -2.23
CA GLU A 153 -2.79 -5.63 -2.84
C GLU A 153 -1.84 -6.07 -3.96
N HIS A 154 -1.06 -5.16 -4.55
CA HIS A 154 0.01 -5.50 -5.48
C HIS A 154 1.11 -6.34 -4.80
N GLN A 155 1.34 -6.15 -3.51
CA GLN A 155 2.31 -6.96 -2.74
C GLN A 155 1.80 -8.40 -2.45
N LEU A 156 0.50 -8.68 -2.68
CA LEU A 156 -0.03 -10.04 -2.67
C LEU A 156 0.14 -10.75 -4.02
N GLY A 157 0.47 -10.03 -5.10
CA GLY A 157 0.44 -10.56 -6.45
C GLY A 157 -0.96 -10.84 -7.00
N LEU A 158 -2.03 -10.45 -6.26
CA LEU A 158 -3.43 -10.72 -6.58
C LEU A 158 -4.13 -9.57 -7.28
N ALA A 159 -3.50 -8.41 -7.36
CA ALA A 159 -4.00 -7.23 -8.04
C ALA A 159 -3.17 -6.89 -9.26
N VAL A 160 -3.84 -6.37 -10.28
CA VAL A 160 -3.23 -5.91 -11.53
C VAL A 160 -3.85 -4.59 -11.96
N ASP A 161 -2.99 -3.65 -12.35
CA ASP A 161 -3.41 -2.46 -13.08
C ASP A 161 -3.45 -2.78 -14.57
N ILE A 162 -4.63 -2.69 -15.16
CA ILE A 162 -4.88 -3.04 -16.56
C ILE A 162 -5.03 -1.77 -17.40
N ASN A 163 -4.34 -1.71 -18.52
CA ASN A 163 -4.43 -0.61 -19.46
C ASN A 163 -4.65 -1.11 -20.89
N ALA A 164 -4.89 -0.19 -21.84
CA ALA A 164 -5.13 -0.49 -23.24
C ALA A 164 -3.87 -0.40 -24.08
N ASP A 165 -3.70 -1.32 -25.03
CA ASP A 165 -2.84 -1.09 -26.20
C ASP A 165 -3.51 0.00 -27.07
N THR A 166 -3.14 1.26 -26.84
CA THR A 166 -3.76 2.42 -27.48
C THR A 166 -3.49 2.51 -28.99
N SER A 167 -2.67 1.63 -29.53
CA SER A 167 -2.52 1.48 -30.98
C SER A 167 -3.67 0.67 -31.62
N LYS A 168 -4.48 -0.04 -30.80
CA LYS A 168 -5.53 -0.96 -31.26
C LYS A 168 -6.93 -0.60 -30.75
N CYS A 169 -7.05 -0.10 -29.52
CA CYS A 169 -8.31 0.31 -28.93
C CYS A 169 -8.11 1.45 -27.93
N SER A 170 -9.18 2.11 -27.49
CA SER A 170 -9.12 3.14 -26.48
C SER A 170 -9.01 2.55 -25.05
N ARG A 171 -8.63 3.38 -24.06
CA ARG A 171 -8.68 3.00 -22.64
C ARG A 171 -10.12 2.74 -22.19
N ASP A 172 -11.04 3.56 -22.67
CA ASP A 172 -12.46 3.43 -22.33
C ASP A 172 -13.05 2.11 -22.82
N ASP A 173 -12.63 1.62 -24.02
CA ASP A 173 -13.03 0.30 -24.50
C ASP A 173 -12.60 -0.80 -23.53
N VAL A 174 -11.35 -0.74 -23.04
CA VAL A 174 -10.82 -1.72 -22.07
C VAL A 174 -11.56 -1.62 -20.74
N TYR A 175 -11.72 -0.41 -20.17
CA TYR A 175 -12.35 -0.24 -18.86
C TYR A 175 -13.83 -0.63 -18.88
N ASN A 176 -14.57 -0.28 -19.94
CA ASN A 176 -15.96 -0.68 -20.09
C ASN A 176 -16.09 -2.20 -20.25
N TRP A 177 -15.24 -2.83 -21.07
CA TRP A 177 -15.26 -4.27 -21.25
C TRP A 177 -14.94 -5.00 -19.93
N LEU A 178 -13.93 -4.55 -19.20
CA LEU A 178 -13.55 -5.13 -17.91
C LEU A 178 -14.67 -4.98 -16.87
N LEU A 179 -15.32 -3.82 -16.80
CA LEU A 179 -16.42 -3.56 -15.88
C LEU A 179 -17.61 -4.55 -16.13
N GLU A 180 -17.86 -4.89 -17.38
CA GLU A 180 -18.95 -5.79 -17.78
C GLU A 180 -18.58 -7.27 -17.72
N ASN A 181 -17.29 -7.62 -17.74
CA ASN A 181 -16.90 -9.01 -17.97
C ASN A 181 -15.92 -9.60 -16.95
N SER A 182 -15.12 -8.80 -16.24
CA SER A 182 -14.02 -9.28 -15.38
C SER A 182 -14.46 -10.26 -14.30
N TYR A 183 -15.66 -10.09 -13.75
CA TYR A 183 -16.22 -10.97 -12.72
C TYR A 183 -16.35 -12.43 -13.17
N LYS A 184 -16.57 -12.69 -14.47
CA LYS A 184 -16.68 -14.04 -15.05
C LYS A 184 -15.37 -14.83 -14.91
N TYR A 185 -14.26 -14.12 -14.77
CA TYR A 185 -12.92 -14.66 -14.63
C TYR A 185 -12.39 -14.56 -13.19
N GLY A 186 -13.21 -14.10 -12.25
CA GLY A 186 -12.85 -14.00 -10.83
C GLY A 186 -12.19 -12.68 -10.45
N PHE A 187 -12.23 -11.66 -11.31
CA PHE A 187 -11.69 -10.33 -11.04
C PHE A 187 -12.79 -9.32 -10.76
N ILE A 188 -12.54 -8.42 -9.83
CA ILE A 188 -13.41 -7.27 -9.53
C ILE A 188 -12.66 -5.97 -9.76
N GLN A 189 -13.37 -4.92 -10.17
CA GLN A 189 -12.87 -3.56 -10.00
C GLN A 189 -12.80 -3.28 -8.50
N ARG A 190 -11.59 -3.16 -7.97
CA ARG A 190 -11.36 -3.15 -6.51
C ARG A 190 -11.85 -1.88 -5.83
N TYR A 191 -11.72 -0.75 -6.50
CA TYR A 191 -12.05 0.59 -5.99
C TYR A 191 -13.11 1.26 -6.86
N PRO A 192 -14.37 0.79 -6.80
CA PRO A 192 -15.44 1.32 -7.62
C PRO A 192 -15.90 2.70 -7.14
N SER A 193 -16.50 3.47 -8.06
CA SER A 193 -17.05 4.79 -7.74
C SER A 193 -18.11 4.69 -6.61
N GLY A 194 -18.07 5.67 -5.69
CA GLY A 194 -19.01 5.75 -4.57
C GLY A 194 -18.66 4.87 -3.36
N LYS A 195 -17.54 4.14 -3.38
CA LYS A 195 -17.10 3.27 -2.27
C LYS A 195 -15.85 3.78 -1.53
N THR A 196 -15.32 4.95 -1.87
CA THR A 196 -14.11 5.51 -1.26
C THR A 196 -14.20 5.62 0.27
N SER A 197 -15.38 5.92 0.82
CA SER A 197 -15.57 5.97 2.28
C SER A 197 -15.40 4.63 2.99
N ILE A 198 -15.49 3.51 2.26
CA ILE A 198 -15.33 2.15 2.78
C ILE A 198 -13.94 1.63 2.45
N THR A 199 -13.53 1.74 1.19
CA THR A 199 -12.24 1.21 0.70
C THR A 199 -11.04 2.06 1.11
N GLY A 200 -11.29 3.35 1.40
CA GLY A 200 -10.25 4.34 1.70
C GLY A 200 -9.43 4.80 0.49
N VAL A 201 -9.73 4.28 -0.72
CA VAL A 201 -9.03 4.59 -1.97
C VAL A 201 -10.00 5.25 -2.95
N ALA A 202 -9.50 6.20 -3.74
CA ALA A 202 -10.25 6.85 -4.81
C ALA A 202 -10.67 5.85 -5.89
N ASN A 203 -11.62 6.24 -6.77
CA ASN A 203 -12.01 5.36 -7.86
C ASN A 203 -10.86 5.09 -8.82
N GLU A 204 -10.56 3.83 -9.05
CA GLU A 204 -9.51 3.35 -9.95
C GLU A 204 -10.08 2.38 -10.98
N PRO A 205 -10.45 2.84 -12.19
CA PRO A 205 -11.03 2.00 -13.23
C PRO A 205 -10.03 0.99 -13.83
N TRP A 206 -8.75 1.11 -13.53
CA TRP A 206 -7.67 0.24 -14.01
C TRP A 206 -7.33 -0.88 -13.03
N HIS A 207 -7.64 -0.74 -11.72
CA HIS A 207 -7.18 -1.63 -10.67
C HIS A 207 -8.16 -2.79 -10.46
N TYR A 208 -7.72 -4.00 -10.81
CA TYR A 208 -8.51 -5.23 -10.71
C TYR A 208 -7.87 -6.21 -9.73
N ARG A 209 -8.69 -6.73 -8.81
CA ARG A 209 -8.31 -7.72 -7.80
C ARG A 209 -8.96 -9.06 -8.10
N TYR A 210 -8.15 -10.14 -8.07
CA TYR A 210 -8.67 -11.50 -8.11
C TYR A 210 -9.26 -11.89 -6.75
N VAL A 211 -10.50 -12.41 -6.76
CA VAL A 211 -11.26 -12.84 -5.58
C VAL A 211 -11.92 -14.20 -5.78
N GLY A 212 -11.63 -14.89 -6.90
CA GLY A 212 -12.29 -16.14 -7.31
C GLY A 212 -13.63 -15.90 -8.01
N LYS A 213 -13.99 -16.81 -8.93
CA LYS A 213 -15.17 -16.63 -9.82
C LYS A 213 -16.48 -16.47 -9.02
N LYS A 214 -16.67 -17.26 -7.94
CA LYS A 214 -17.89 -17.19 -7.14
C LYS A 214 -18.06 -15.84 -6.45
N ALA A 215 -17.04 -15.40 -5.72
CA ALA A 215 -17.09 -14.13 -5.00
C ALA A 215 -17.19 -12.94 -5.96
N ALA A 216 -16.47 -12.98 -7.09
CA ALA A 216 -16.55 -11.92 -8.10
C ALA A 216 -17.96 -11.78 -8.70
N GLU A 217 -18.64 -12.90 -8.97
CA GLU A 217 -20.03 -12.89 -9.45
C GLU A 217 -21.00 -12.33 -8.41
N GLU A 218 -20.91 -12.77 -7.16
CA GLU A 218 -21.75 -12.28 -6.06
C GLU A 218 -21.51 -10.77 -5.78
N ILE A 219 -20.28 -10.32 -5.83
CA ILE A 219 -19.90 -8.89 -5.71
C ILE A 219 -20.47 -8.08 -6.89
N HIS A 220 -20.33 -8.59 -8.11
CA HIS A 220 -20.89 -7.92 -9.31
C HIS A 220 -22.41 -7.79 -9.24
N GLN A 221 -23.12 -8.84 -8.84
CA GLN A 221 -24.60 -8.84 -8.73
C GLN A 221 -25.11 -7.93 -7.62
N SER A 222 -24.39 -7.85 -6.49
CA SER A 222 -24.80 -7.06 -5.32
C SER A 222 -24.35 -5.60 -5.36
N GLY A 223 -23.34 -5.26 -6.18
CA GLY A 223 -22.70 -3.93 -6.19
C GLY A 223 -21.92 -3.61 -4.91
N MET A 224 -21.52 -4.61 -4.15
CA MET A 224 -20.66 -4.47 -2.97
C MET A 224 -19.20 -4.22 -3.39
N CYS A 225 -18.41 -3.61 -2.51
CA CYS A 225 -16.95 -3.72 -2.57
C CYS A 225 -16.48 -4.94 -1.78
N LEU A 226 -15.19 -5.27 -1.85
CA LEU A 226 -14.64 -6.46 -1.19
C LEU A 226 -14.84 -6.44 0.33
N GLU A 227 -14.68 -5.29 0.96
CA GLU A 227 -14.90 -5.11 2.41
C GLU A 227 -16.33 -5.47 2.82
N GLU A 228 -17.32 -4.95 2.10
CA GLU A 228 -18.75 -5.23 2.36
C GLU A 228 -19.05 -6.70 2.16
N TYR A 229 -18.51 -7.31 1.11
CA TYR A 229 -18.70 -8.73 0.82
C TYR A 229 -18.14 -9.61 1.94
N VAL A 230 -16.89 -9.40 2.34
CA VAL A 230 -16.26 -10.20 3.40
C VAL A 230 -16.93 -9.97 4.77
N GLU A 231 -17.41 -8.75 5.06
CA GLU A 231 -18.19 -8.49 6.28
C GLU A 231 -19.48 -9.33 6.32
N ASN A 232 -20.15 -9.51 5.19
CA ASN A 232 -21.36 -10.35 5.10
C ASN A 232 -21.11 -11.86 5.20
N LEU A 233 -19.85 -12.32 5.14
CA LEU A 233 -19.49 -13.73 5.38
C LEU A 233 -19.29 -14.06 6.86
N LYS A 234 -19.29 -13.06 7.75
CA LYS A 234 -19.14 -13.23 9.21
C LYS A 234 -20.40 -13.77 9.82
#